data_c04cbfc2092d66f89b08f18aa9223b8c
#
_entry.id   c04cbfc2092d66f89b08f18aa9223b8c
#
_cell.length_a   1.000
_cell.length_b   1.000
_cell.length_c   1.000
_cell.angle_alpha   90.00
_cell.angle_beta   90.00
_cell.angle_gamma   90.00
#
_symmetry.space_group_name_H-M   'P 1'
#
loop_
_entity.id
_entity.type
_entity.pdbx_description
1 polymer ?
#
loop_
_entity_poly.entity_id
_entity_poly.type
_entity_poly.pdbx_seq_one_letter_code
_entity_poly.pdbx_strand_id
1 'polypeptide(L)'
;MGNKTTSISVLKHSKINSEIVDCIEKMQSLKLFTKDILTEEQEYTLLKDTKSDNLKVSNKAVDKLSRFFFKYSFVQAKLKFKSIGQKINFEDLLSEANIGVLTAIKNFKLEKWGTQHENGVKLRFSSYAKWWIKSTLNDYCLKNSSSIKFCTTKEDEKVFYNISKTINKLNLNKLCCELNREDISKVAKKLEVNEKHIKKYINSVNISNSEKDLDNYFFNQSITESIKEQDQINNNIDKNILLSKKELGVYNQYMAGHGLEKLAEKFKSNKETIRQILISSTKKLNSEKNLI
;
A
#
# COMPACT_ATOMS: atom_id res chain seq x y z
N MET A 1 22.13 2.71 -18.06
CA MET A 1 20.98 3.37 -17.36
C MET A 1 19.84 2.40 -17.02
N GLY A 2 20.06 1.09 -16.94
CA GLY A 2 19.01 0.05 -16.78
C GLY A 2 18.68 -0.43 -15.37
N ASN A 3 19.43 -0.07 -14.32
CA ASN A 3 19.32 -0.76 -13.01
C ASN A 3 18.49 -0.04 -11.92
N LYS A 4 18.00 1.19 -12.16
CA LYS A 4 17.22 1.91 -11.14
C LYS A 4 15.71 1.60 -11.15
N THR A 5 15.18 1.21 -12.29
CA THR A 5 13.74 0.91 -12.44
C THR A 5 13.35 -0.46 -11.88
N THR A 6 14.24 -1.44 -11.93
CA THR A 6 14.01 -2.79 -11.39
C THR A 6 13.99 -2.82 -9.86
N SER A 7 14.84 -2.04 -9.19
CA SER A 7 14.89 -1.99 -7.71
C SER A 7 13.65 -1.35 -7.10
N ILE A 8 13.10 -0.30 -7.72
CA ILE A 8 11.88 0.38 -7.22
C ILE A 8 10.64 -0.50 -7.39
N SER A 9 10.53 -1.26 -8.48
CA SER A 9 9.42 -2.19 -8.69
C SER A 9 9.44 -3.36 -7.70
N VAL A 10 10.61 -3.90 -7.40
CA VAL A 10 10.79 -4.99 -6.43
C VAL A 10 10.46 -4.52 -5.01
N LEU A 11 10.90 -3.31 -4.60
CA LEU A 11 10.58 -2.74 -3.29
C LEU A 11 9.08 -2.45 -3.13
N LYS A 12 8.42 -1.95 -4.18
CA LYS A 12 6.96 -1.75 -4.15
C LYS A 12 6.20 -3.06 -4.02
N HIS A 13 6.62 -4.12 -4.71
CA HIS A 13 6.01 -5.44 -4.58
C HIS A 13 6.22 -6.06 -3.19
N SER A 14 7.38 -5.85 -2.56
CA SER A 14 7.64 -6.34 -1.20
C SER A 14 6.75 -5.66 -0.16
N LYS A 15 6.58 -4.34 -0.24
CA LYS A 15 5.72 -3.59 0.69
C LYS A 15 4.22 -3.93 0.52
N ILE A 16 3.74 -4.07 -0.72
CA ILE A 16 2.37 -4.52 -0.99
C ILE A 16 2.13 -5.92 -0.40
N ASN A 17 3.11 -6.80 -0.48
CA ASN A 17 2.98 -8.14 0.08
C ASN A 17 3.02 -8.14 1.60
N SER A 18 3.81 -7.28 2.27
CA SER A 18 3.86 -7.21 3.73
C SER A 18 2.51 -6.76 4.32
N GLU A 19 1.92 -5.67 3.85
CA GLU A 19 0.61 -5.21 4.34
C GLU A 19 -0.49 -6.28 4.19
N ILE A 20 -0.46 -7.03 3.09
CA ILE A 20 -1.41 -8.13 2.88
C ILE A 20 -1.12 -9.30 3.82
N VAL A 21 0.15 -9.63 4.06
CA VAL A 21 0.56 -10.72 4.97
C VAL A 21 0.16 -10.38 6.40
N ASP A 22 0.48 -9.18 6.89
CA ASP A 22 0.12 -8.72 8.24
C ASP A 22 -1.41 -8.79 8.46
N CYS A 23 -2.16 -8.36 7.43
CA CYS A 23 -3.62 -8.45 7.46
C CYS A 23 -4.11 -9.92 7.49
N ILE A 24 -3.49 -10.82 6.74
CA ILE A 24 -3.83 -12.26 6.75
C ILE A 24 -3.58 -12.86 8.12
N GLU A 25 -2.44 -12.60 8.75
CA GLU A 25 -2.10 -13.12 10.08
C GLU A 25 -3.10 -12.64 11.13
N LYS A 26 -3.42 -11.34 11.13
CA LYS A 26 -4.45 -10.75 11.99
C LYS A 26 -5.82 -11.39 11.78
N MET A 27 -6.22 -11.68 10.54
CA MET A 27 -7.51 -12.29 10.24
C MET A 27 -7.56 -13.79 10.57
N GLN A 28 -6.43 -14.49 10.46
CA GLN A 28 -6.32 -15.90 10.89
C GLN A 28 -6.44 -16.02 12.40
N SER A 29 -5.80 -15.14 13.17
CA SER A 29 -5.92 -15.10 14.63
C SER A 29 -7.37 -14.88 15.09
N LEU A 30 -8.15 -14.10 14.34
CA LEU A 30 -9.57 -13.85 14.59
C LEU A 30 -10.50 -14.95 14.04
N LYS A 31 -9.97 -16.02 13.45
CA LYS A 31 -10.73 -17.14 12.86
C LYS A 31 -11.82 -16.70 11.88
N LEU A 32 -11.55 -15.64 11.11
CA LEU A 32 -12.49 -15.07 10.14
C LEU A 32 -12.59 -15.85 8.82
N PHE A 33 -11.61 -16.69 8.52
CA PHE A 33 -11.63 -17.54 7.34
C PHE A 33 -12.36 -18.87 7.65
N THR A 34 -13.65 -18.91 7.36
CA THR A 34 -14.42 -20.15 7.44
C THR A 34 -14.12 -21.05 6.23
N LYS A 35 -14.04 -22.36 6.46
CA LYS A 35 -13.87 -23.37 5.39
C LYS A 35 -15.21 -23.83 4.84
N ASP A 36 -16.31 -23.53 5.52
CA ASP A 36 -17.62 -24.06 5.21
C ASP A 36 -18.19 -23.42 3.94
N ILE A 37 -18.80 -24.23 3.10
CA ILE A 37 -19.55 -23.78 1.92
C ILE A 37 -21.03 -23.80 2.32
N LEU A 38 -21.71 -22.66 2.20
CA LEU A 38 -23.15 -22.57 2.44
C LEU A 38 -23.91 -23.35 1.33
N THR A 39 -24.77 -24.27 1.76
CA THR A 39 -25.75 -24.87 0.87
C THR A 39 -26.84 -23.85 0.50
N GLU A 40 -27.58 -24.10 -0.58
CA GLU A 40 -28.66 -23.21 -1.01
C GLU A 40 -29.73 -23.04 0.10
N GLU A 41 -30.07 -24.10 0.78
CA GLU A 41 -31.05 -24.08 1.87
C GLU A 41 -30.56 -23.29 3.09
N GLN A 42 -29.29 -23.43 3.44
CA GLN A 42 -28.67 -22.66 4.53
C GLN A 42 -28.59 -21.17 4.18
N GLU A 43 -28.26 -20.83 2.93
CA GLU A 43 -28.25 -19.46 2.43
C GLU A 43 -29.66 -18.84 2.54
N TYR A 44 -30.68 -19.55 2.10
CA TYR A 44 -32.06 -19.09 2.18
C TYR A 44 -32.58 -18.90 3.60
N THR A 45 -32.32 -19.88 4.49
CA THR A 45 -32.72 -19.78 5.91
C THR A 45 -32.05 -18.60 6.60
N LEU A 46 -30.76 -18.42 6.39
CA LEU A 46 -30.04 -17.26 6.94
C LEU A 46 -30.58 -15.94 6.40
N LEU A 47 -30.88 -15.85 5.11
CA LEU A 47 -31.46 -14.64 4.52
C LEU A 47 -32.86 -14.34 5.08
N LYS A 48 -33.67 -15.37 5.31
CA LYS A 48 -34.98 -15.24 5.97
C LYS A 48 -34.81 -14.73 7.41
N ASP A 49 -33.86 -15.29 8.15
CA ASP A 49 -33.58 -14.89 9.54
C ASP A 49 -33.07 -13.44 9.62
N THR A 50 -32.38 -12.92 8.59
CA THR A 50 -31.98 -11.49 8.57
C THR A 50 -33.16 -10.53 8.50
N LYS A 51 -34.33 -10.98 8.05
CA LYS A 51 -35.58 -10.20 7.94
C LYS A 51 -36.54 -10.46 9.11
N SER A 52 -36.11 -11.23 10.12
CA SER A 52 -36.91 -11.51 11.31
C SER A 52 -37.07 -10.27 12.18
N ASP A 53 -38.23 -10.09 12.77
CA ASP A 53 -38.52 -9.02 13.74
C ASP A 53 -37.72 -9.16 15.04
N ASN A 54 -37.22 -10.38 15.33
CA ASN A 54 -36.37 -10.62 16.48
C ASN A 54 -34.93 -10.16 16.18
N LEU A 55 -34.56 -9.03 16.77
CA LEU A 55 -33.22 -8.43 16.61
C LEU A 55 -32.06 -9.37 16.93
N LYS A 56 -32.22 -10.27 17.93
CA LYS A 56 -31.16 -11.23 18.27
C LYS A 56 -30.93 -12.27 17.17
N VAL A 57 -32.03 -12.74 16.57
CA VAL A 57 -31.97 -13.71 15.45
C VAL A 57 -31.40 -13.03 14.21
N SER A 58 -31.93 -11.85 13.87
CA SER A 58 -31.48 -11.06 12.73
C SER A 58 -29.99 -10.74 12.81
N ASN A 59 -29.50 -10.22 13.94
CA ASN A 59 -28.10 -9.89 14.13
C ASN A 59 -27.16 -11.10 14.03
N LYS A 60 -27.56 -12.26 14.59
CA LYS A 60 -26.81 -13.51 14.47
C LYS A 60 -26.73 -13.99 13.01
N ALA A 61 -27.82 -13.86 12.27
CA ALA A 61 -27.86 -14.25 10.86
C ALA A 61 -26.99 -13.32 10.00
N VAL A 62 -27.04 -12.01 10.25
CA VAL A 62 -26.17 -11.02 9.58
C VAL A 62 -24.70 -11.30 9.85
N ASP A 63 -24.31 -11.55 11.13
CA ASP A 63 -22.93 -11.87 11.51
C ASP A 63 -22.47 -13.14 10.80
N LYS A 64 -23.28 -14.19 10.80
CA LYS A 64 -22.94 -15.47 10.15
C LYS A 64 -22.76 -15.31 8.63
N LEU A 65 -23.65 -14.58 7.96
CA LEU A 65 -23.52 -14.28 6.53
C LEU A 65 -22.28 -13.42 6.25
N SER A 66 -22.02 -12.39 7.04
CA SER A 66 -20.87 -11.51 6.86
C SER A 66 -19.55 -12.27 7.00
N ARG A 67 -19.42 -13.14 8.01
CA ARG A 67 -18.25 -14.01 8.17
C ARG A 67 -18.05 -14.95 7.01
N PHE A 68 -19.13 -15.49 6.47
CA PHE A 68 -19.08 -16.38 5.33
C PHE A 68 -18.56 -15.67 4.06
N PHE A 69 -19.05 -14.45 3.79
CA PHE A 69 -18.61 -13.66 2.64
C PHE A 69 -17.27 -12.94 2.85
N PHE A 70 -16.72 -12.96 4.06
CA PHE A 70 -15.45 -12.28 4.39
C PHE A 70 -14.30 -12.72 3.49
N LYS A 71 -14.14 -14.03 3.23
CA LYS A 71 -13.11 -14.56 2.34
C LYS A 71 -13.24 -14.00 0.91
N TYR A 72 -14.48 -13.87 0.43
CA TYR A 72 -14.75 -13.29 -0.88
C TYR A 72 -14.42 -11.79 -0.90
N SER A 73 -14.83 -11.04 0.13
CA SER A 73 -14.50 -9.62 0.31
C SER A 73 -13.00 -9.39 0.30
N PHE A 74 -12.25 -10.22 1.03
CA PHE A 74 -10.79 -10.19 1.06
C PHE A 74 -10.16 -10.37 -0.33
N VAL A 75 -10.62 -11.36 -1.09
CA VAL A 75 -10.10 -11.59 -2.46
C VAL A 75 -10.39 -10.40 -3.38
N GLN A 76 -11.59 -9.81 -3.31
CA GLN A 76 -11.94 -8.65 -4.12
C GLN A 76 -11.14 -7.40 -3.72
N ALA A 77 -10.99 -7.14 -2.41
CA ALA A 77 -10.15 -6.06 -1.90
C ALA A 77 -8.69 -6.22 -2.35
N LYS A 78 -8.12 -7.44 -2.26
CA LYS A 78 -6.77 -7.75 -2.72
C LYS A 78 -6.57 -7.50 -4.21
N LEU A 79 -7.52 -7.90 -5.04
CA LEU A 79 -7.48 -7.66 -6.49
C LEU A 79 -7.53 -6.15 -6.79
N LYS A 80 -8.40 -5.43 -6.07
CA LYS A 80 -8.54 -3.98 -6.24
C LYS A 80 -7.29 -3.23 -5.78
N PHE A 81 -6.74 -3.60 -4.63
CA PHE A 81 -5.50 -3.02 -4.08
C PHE A 81 -4.33 -3.14 -5.06
N LYS A 82 -4.16 -4.33 -5.66
CA LYS A 82 -3.13 -4.54 -6.69
C LYS A 82 -3.33 -3.67 -7.92
N SER A 83 -4.57 -3.38 -8.32
CA SER A 83 -4.87 -2.58 -9.52
C SER A 83 -4.66 -1.08 -9.32
N ILE A 84 -4.84 -0.57 -8.10
CA ILE A 84 -4.75 0.88 -7.79
C ILE A 84 -3.34 1.27 -7.37
N GLY A 85 -2.54 0.30 -6.92
CA GLY A 85 -1.25 0.57 -6.28
C GLY A 85 -1.45 1.16 -4.87
N GLN A 86 -0.37 1.51 -4.20
CA GLN A 86 -0.30 1.91 -2.78
C GLN A 86 -0.98 3.25 -2.41
N LYS A 87 -1.96 3.70 -3.20
CA LYS A 87 -2.65 4.97 -2.96
C LYS A 87 -3.68 4.90 -1.83
N ILE A 88 -4.12 3.70 -1.48
CA ILE A 88 -5.18 3.44 -0.50
C ILE A 88 -4.70 2.32 0.43
N ASN A 89 -5.05 2.40 1.71
CA ASN A 89 -4.74 1.37 2.68
C ASN A 89 -5.55 0.09 2.38
N PHE A 90 -4.93 -1.08 2.53
CA PHE A 90 -5.58 -2.36 2.29
C PHE A 90 -6.68 -2.67 3.32
N GLU A 91 -6.49 -2.32 4.59
CA GLU A 91 -7.49 -2.54 5.65
C GLU A 91 -8.77 -1.74 5.39
N ASP A 92 -8.64 -0.52 4.88
CA ASP A 92 -9.79 0.32 4.51
C ASP A 92 -10.56 -0.29 3.34
N LEU A 93 -9.87 -0.77 2.31
CA LEU A 93 -10.51 -1.48 1.19
C LEU A 93 -11.24 -2.74 1.66
N LEU A 94 -10.67 -3.48 2.58
CA LEU A 94 -11.30 -4.67 3.14
C LEU A 94 -12.56 -4.30 3.95
N SER A 95 -12.49 -3.22 4.72
CA SER A 95 -13.63 -2.69 5.47
C SER A 95 -14.77 -2.27 4.54
N GLU A 96 -14.46 -1.56 3.46
CA GLU A 96 -15.44 -1.17 2.44
C GLU A 96 -16.04 -2.38 1.71
N ALA A 97 -15.25 -3.40 1.42
CA ALA A 97 -15.77 -4.65 0.85
C ALA A 97 -16.80 -5.32 1.78
N ASN A 98 -16.54 -5.31 3.09
CA ASN A 98 -17.48 -5.85 4.10
C ASN A 98 -18.74 -4.98 4.23
N ILE A 99 -18.62 -3.65 4.14
CA ILE A 99 -19.78 -2.73 4.06
C ILE A 99 -20.64 -3.10 2.84
N GLY A 100 -20.00 -3.45 1.72
CA GLY A 100 -20.70 -3.94 0.53
C GLY A 100 -21.54 -5.20 0.81
N VAL A 101 -21.03 -6.15 1.60
CA VAL A 101 -21.78 -7.34 2.02
C VAL A 101 -22.99 -6.96 2.89
N LEU A 102 -22.80 -6.09 3.89
CA LEU A 102 -23.87 -5.62 4.78
C LEU A 102 -24.97 -4.88 3.99
N THR A 103 -24.56 -4.06 3.03
CA THR A 103 -25.48 -3.35 2.15
C THR A 103 -26.28 -4.32 1.27
N ALA A 104 -25.62 -5.36 0.77
CA ALA A 104 -26.28 -6.43 0.01
C ALA A 104 -27.31 -7.17 0.87
N ILE A 105 -26.98 -7.55 2.11
CA ILE A 105 -27.90 -8.22 3.05
C ILE A 105 -29.14 -7.34 3.31
N LYS A 106 -28.92 -6.04 3.56
CA LYS A 106 -29.99 -5.07 3.84
C LYS A 106 -30.96 -4.93 2.66
N ASN A 107 -30.42 -4.83 1.45
CA ASN A 107 -31.20 -4.49 0.25
C ASN A 107 -31.72 -5.72 -0.51
N PHE A 108 -31.30 -6.93 -0.13
CA PHE A 108 -31.74 -8.15 -0.82
C PHE A 108 -33.21 -8.44 -0.54
N LYS A 109 -33.97 -8.65 -1.63
CA LYS A 109 -35.39 -9.04 -1.56
C LYS A 109 -35.50 -10.55 -1.71
N LEU A 110 -36.06 -11.21 -0.68
CA LEU A 110 -36.21 -12.67 -0.65
C LEU A 110 -37.05 -13.23 -1.81
N GLU A 111 -38.00 -12.47 -2.29
CA GLU A 111 -38.87 -12.82 -3.43
C GLU A 111 -38.07 -13.08 -4.73
N LYS A 112 -36.91 -12.44 -4.83
CA LYS A 112 -35.99 -12.63 -5.98
C LYS A 112 -35.09 -13.84 -5.86
N TRP A 113 -35.04 -14.47 -4.67
CA TRP A 113 -34.18 -15.63 -4.48
C TRP A 113 -34.72 -16.81 -5.26
N GLY A 114 -33.85 -17.49 -6.02
CA GLY A 114 -34.23 -18.65 -6.83
C GLY A 114 -34.96 -18.32 -8.13
N THR A 115 -35.28 -17.04 -8.41
CA THR A 115 -35.85 -16.67 -9.71
C THR A 115 -34.84 -16.91 -10.83
N GLN A 116 -35.32 -17.47 -11.94
CA GLN A 116 -34.47 -17.69 -13.10
C GLN A 116 -34.30 -16.39 -13.89
N HIS A 117 -33.07 -16.05 -14.22
CA HIS A 117 -32.74 -15.04 -15.21
C HIS A 117 -33.08 -15.59 -16.61
N GLU A 118 -33.21 -14.70 -17.61
CA GLU A 118 -33.40 -15.05 -19.03
C GLU A 118 -32.40 -16.14 -19.53
N ASN A 119 -31.24 -16.23 -18.88
CA ASN A 119 -30.19 -17.24 -19.17
C ASN A 119 -30.36 -18.56 -18.39
N GLY A 120 -31.49 -18.82 -17.73
CA GLY A 120 -31.75 -20.05 -16.98
C GLY A 120 -30.99 -20.19 -15.65
N VAL A 121 -30.18 -19.20 -15.26
CA VAL A 121 -29.40 -19.22 -14.02
C VAL A 121 -30.24 -18.70 -12.86
N LYS A 122 -30.36 -19.50 -11.79
CA LYS A 122 -31.04 -19.08 -10.55
C LYS A 122 -30.29 -17.92 -9.86
N LEU A 123 -31.03 -16.89 -9.49
CA LEU A 123 -30.50 -15.75 -8.74
C LEU A 123 -30.16 -16.19 -7.31
N ARG A 124 -28.87 -16.21 -6.97
CA ARG A 124 -28.37 -16.48 -5.63
C ARG A 124 -27.90 -15.19 -4.96
N PHE A 125 -27.96 -15.15 -3.63
CA PHE A 125 -27.44 -14.02 -2.88
C PHE A 125 -25.96 -13.75 -3.15
N SER A 126 -25.16 -14.79 -3.31
CA SER A 126 -23.75 -14.68 -3.65
C SER A 126 -23.49 -13.85 -4.92
N SER A 127 -24.33 -14.01 -5.96
CA SER A 127 -24.23 -13.21 -7.17
C SER A 127 -24.60 -11.76 -6.95
N TYR A 128 -25.62 -11.49 -6.13
CA TYR A 128 -26.06 -10.15 -5.76
C TYR A 128 -25.04 -9.43 -4.87
N ALA A 129 -24.50 -10.11 -3.84
CA ALA A 129 -23.49 -9.57 -2.95
C ALA A 129 -22.22 -9.18 -3.71
N LYS A 130 -21.82 -9.97 -4.71
CA LYS A 130 -20.67 -9.68 -5.58
C LYS A 130 -20.78 -8.30 -6.27
N TRP A 131 -21.96 -7.92 -6.70
CA TRP A 131 -22.21 -6.62 -7.30
C TRP A 131 -22.01 -5.48 -6.29
N TRP A 132 -22.59 -5.61 -5.11
CA TRP A 132 -22.46 -4.62 -4.05
C TRP A 132 -21.03 -4.44 -3.58
N ILE A 133 -20.31 -5.55 -3.36
CA ILE A 133 -18.89 -5.50 -2.97
C ILE A 133 -18.07 -4.75 -4.02
N LYS A 134 -18.29 -5.02 -5.31
CA LYS A 134 -17.57 -4.31 -6.38
C LYS A 134 -17.97 -2.82 -6.45
N SER A 135 -19.24 -2.51 -6.26
CA SER A 135 -19.72 -1.13 -6.28
C SER A 135 -19.09 -0.32 -5.15
N THR A 136 -19.17 -0.80 -3.90
CA THR A 136 -18.57 -0.10 -2.75
C THR A 136 -17.08 0.09 -2.89
N LEU A 137 -16.34 -0.95 -3.33
CA LEU A 137 -14.92 -0.84 -3.60
C LEU A 137 -14.60 0.19 -4.69
N ASN A 138 -15.39 0.23 -5.76
CA ASN A 138 -15.21 1.20 -6.82
C ASN A 138 -15.46 2.62 -6.33
N ASP A 139 -16.58 2.85 -5.63
CA ASP A 139 -16.95 4.16 -5.08
C ASP A 139 -15.90 4.67 -4.09
N TYR A 140 -15.39 3.79 -3.22
CA TYR A 140 -14.33 4.13 -2.29
C TYR A 140 -13.04 4.53 -3.00
N CYS A 141 -12.63 3.74 -3.99
CA CYS A 141 -11.44 4.03 -4.80
C CYS A 141 -11.57 5.34 -5.56
N LEU A 142 -12.75 5.61 -6.11
CA LEU A 142 -13.02 6.86 -6.83
C LEU A 142 -12.86 8.08 -5.94
N LYS A 143 -13.29 7.97 -4.68
CA LYS A 143 -13.24 9.08 -3.71
C LYS A 143 -11.86 9.28 -3.10
N ASN A 144 -11.11 8.19 -2.89
CA ASN A 144 -9.89 8.20 -2.06
C ASN A 144 -8.59 7.91 -2.83
N SER A 145 -8.65 7.67 -4.14
CA SER A 145 -7.45 7.42 -4.95
C SER A 145 -6.64 8.67 -5.29
N SER A 146 -7.18 9.86 -5.06
CA SER A 146 -6.53 11.15 -5.33
C SER A 146 -6.91 12.15 -4.25
N SER A 147 -5.96 13.00 -3.85
CA SER A 147 -6.18 14.13 -2.92
C SER A 147 -7.20 15.12 -3.51
N ILE A 148 -7.29 15.19 -4.84
CA ILE A 148 -8.22 16.08 -5.53
C ILE A 148 -9.45 15.29 -5.98
N LYS A 149 -10.62 15.80 -5.62
CA LYS A 149 -11.89 15.24 -6.07
C LYS A 149 -12.10 15.54 -7.57
N PHE A 150 -11.70 14.57 -8.40
CA PHE A 150 -11.79 14.67 -9.85
C PHE A 150 -13.21 14.35 -10.35
N CYS A 151 -13.79 13.24 -9.91
CA CYS A 151 -15.04 12.73 -10.45
C CYS A 151 -16.24 13.47 -9.87
N THR A 152 -16.92 14.23 -10.73
CA THR A 152 -18.15 14.96 -10.40
C THR A 152 -19.30 14.57 -11.31
N THR A 153 -19.03 14.00 -12.48
CA THR A 153 -20.02 13.58 -13.47
C THR A 153 -19.82 12.12 -13.88
N LYS A 154 -20.83 11.52 -14.51
CA LYS A 154 -20.75 10.16 -15.05
C LYS A 154 -19.69 10.02 -16.15
N GLU A 155 -19.46 11.08 -16.91
CA GLU A 155 -18.41 11.14 -17.92
C GLU A 155 -17.01 11.10 -17.27
N ASP A 156 -16.81 11.82 -16.16
CA ASP A 156 -15.57 11.77 -15.39
C ASP A 156 -15.30 10.34 -14.88
N GLU A 157 -16.33 9.65 -14.36
CA GLU A 157 -16.23 8.24 -13.95
C GLU A 157 -15.86 7.32 -15.12
N LYS A 158 -16.50 7.53 -16.28
CA LYS A 158 -16.21 6.76 -17.51
C LYS A 158 -14.75 6.92 -17.92
N VAL A 159 -14.22 8.14 -17.84
CA VAL A 159 -12.79 8.43 -18.09
C VAL A 159 -11.92 7.73 -17.06
N PHE A 160 -12.19 7.89 -15.76
CA PHE A 160 -11.38 7.32 -14.68
C PHE A 160 -11.19 5.80 -14.82
N TYR A 161 -12.26 5.06 -15.11
CA TYR A 161 -12.17 3.59 -15.20
C TYR A 161 -11.64 3.06 -16.52
N ASN A 162 -11.76 3.81 -17.60
CA ASN A 162 -11.50 3.28 -18.93
C ASN A 162 -10.33 3.93 -19.66
N ILE A 163 -9.78 5.05 -19.17
CA ILE A 163 -8.72 5.79 -19.90
C ILE A 163 -7.49 4.92 -20.18
N SER A 164 -6.94 4.25 -19.17
CA SER A 164 -5.75 3.39 -19.32
C SER A 164 -6.00 2.22 -20.29
N LYS A 165 -7.19 1.61 -20.19
CA LYS A 165 -7.58 0.53 -21.09
C LYS A 165 -7.75 1.02 -22.53
N THR A 166 -8.22 2.26 -22.72
CA THR A 166 -8.42 2.85 -24.03
C THR A 166 -7.09 3.26 -24.68
N ILE A 167 -6.17 3.82 -23.89
CA ILE A 167 -4.80 4.13 -24.32
C ILE A 167 -4.11 2.86 -24.84
N ASN A 168 -4.20 1.77 -24.08
CA ASN A 168 -3.63 0.47 -24.48
C ASN A 168 -4.30 -0.08 -25.75
N LYS A 169 -5.63 0.03 -25.87
CA LYS A 169 -6.34 -0.41 -27.09
C LYS A 169 -6.00 0.40 -28.34
N LEU A 170 -5.61 1.66 -28.16
CA LEU A 170 -5.17 2.53 -29.24
C LEU A 170 -3.67 2.41 -29.54
N ASN A 171 -2.95 1.51 -28.83
CA ASN A 171 -1.51 1.26 -28.94
C ASN A 171 -0.66 2.55 -28.86
N LEU A 172 -1.09 3.52 -28.04
CA LEU A 172 -0.38 4.79 -27.93
C LEU A 172 0.94 4.69 -27.15
N ASN A 173 1.15 3.61 -26.40
CA ASN A 173 2.37 3.33 -25.60
C ASN A 173 2.86 4.53 -24.76
N LYS A 174 1.93 5.38 -24.32
CA LYS A 174 2.17 6.59 -23.54
C LYS A 174 1.45 6.54 -22.20
N LEU A 175 1.99 7.23 -21.20
CA LEU A 175 1.25 7.49 -19.99
C LEU A 175 0.15 8.53 -20.24
N CYS A 176 -0.90 8.52 -19.42
CA CYS A 176 -2.03 9.46 -19.59
C CYS A 176 -1.60 10.94 -19.48
N CYS A 177 -0.53 11.23 -18.72
CA CYS A 177 0.05 12.57 -18.59
C CYS A 177 0.86 13.03 -19.82
N GLU A 178 1.24 12.11 -20.72
CA GLU A 178 2.06 12.37 -21.90
C GLU A 178 1.24 12.45 -23.20
N LEU A 179 -0.09 12.43 -23.11
CA LEU A 179 -0.97 12.45 -24.27
C LEU A 179 -0.95 13.82 -24.96
N ASN A 180 -0.68 13.81 -26.26
CA ASN A 180 -0.74 14.99 -27.11
C ASN A 180 -2.21 15.34 -27.42
N ARG A 181 -2.42 16.53 -28.00
CA ARG A 181 -3.76 17.01 -28.37
C ARG A 181 -4.52 16.05 -29.31
N GLU A 182 -3.83 15.45 -30.26
CA GLU A 182 -4.39 14.44 -31.16
C GLU A 182 -4.77 13.15 -30.46
N ASP A 183 -3.92 12.69 -29.52
CA ASP A 183 -4.17 11.49 -28.73
C ASP A 183 -5.39 11.68 -27.82
N ILE A 184 -5.52 12.86 -27.20
CA ILE A 184 -6.70 13.23 -26.40
C ILE A 184 -7.96 13.17 -27.25
N SER A 185 -7.94 13.69 -28.47
CA SER A 185 -9.08 13.64 -29.38
C SER A 185 -9.46 12.21 -29.76
N LYS A 186 -8.47 11.35 -30.06
CA LYS A 186 -8.70 9.92 -30.35
C LYS A 186 -9.29 9.17 -29.16
N VAL A 187 -8.79 9.42 -27.95
CA VAL A 187 -9.30 8.80 -26.71
C VAL A 187 -10.71 9.31 -26.41
N ALA A 188 -10.98 10.61 -26.58
CA ALA A 188 -12.30 11.21 -26.38
C ALA A 188 -13.36 10.59 -27.30
N LYS A 189 -13.06 10.46 -28.59
CA LYS A 189 -13.94 9.80 -29.56
C LYS A 189 -14.20 8.34 -29.18
N LYS A 190 -13.17 7.61 -28.75
CA LYS A 190 -13.31 6.18 -28.39
C LYS A 190 -14.11 5.99 -27.12
N LEU A 191 -14.03 6.91 -26.16
CA LEU A 191 -14.79 6.89 -24.91
C LEU A 191 -16.17 7.57 -25.03
N GLU A 192 -16.44 8.23 -26.16
CA GLU A 192 -17.68 9.01 -26.36
C GLU A 192 -17.87 10.04 -25.24
N VAL A 193 -16.83 10.79 -24.92
CA VAL A 193 -16.83 11.86 -23.91
C VAL A 193 -16.19 13.12 -24.49
N ASN A 194 -16.50 14.27 -23.88
CA ASN A 194 -15.87 15.53 -24.30
C ASN A 194 -14.40 15.56 -23.84
N GLU A 195 -13.52 16.12 -24.66
CA GLU A 195 -12.08 16.27 -24.35
C GLU A 195 -11.81 16.97 -23.01
N LYS A 196 -12.71 17.85 -22.56
CA LYS A 196 -12.60 18.56 -21.29
C LYS A 196 -12.48 17.60 -20.10
N HIS A 197 -13.18 16.45 -20.13
CA HIS A 197 -13.13 15.45 -19.05
C HIS A 197 -11.79 14.73 -19.01
N ILE A 198 -11.19 14.47 -20.17
CA ILE A 198 -9.86 13.86 -20.26
C ILE A 198 -8.79 14.85 -19.79
N LYS A 199 -8.86 16.12 -20.21
CA LYS A 199 -7.94 17.17 -19.75
C LYS A 199 -8.04 17.37 -18.22
N LYS A 200 -9.26 17.37 -17.69
CA LYS A 200 -9.50 17.44 -16.24
C LYS A 200 -8.86 16.28 -15.50
N TYR A 201 -8.96 15.06 -16.04
CA TYR A 201 -8.29 13.87 -15.49
C TYR A 201 -6.77 14.00 -15.53
N ILE A 202 -6.19 14.38 -16.65
CA ILE A 202 -4.74 14.57 -16.80
C ILE A 202 -4.22 15.60 -15.79
N ASN A 203 -4.91 16.72 -15.65
CA ASN A 203 -4.54 17.76 -14.68
C ASN A 203 -4.58 17.22 -13.24
N SER A 204 -5.60 16.44 -12.87
CA SER A 204 -5.70 15.85 -11.53
C SER A 204 -4.55 14.87 -11.26
N VAL A 205 -4.13 14.10 -12.25
CA VAL A 205 -2.99 13.17 -12.12
C VAL A 205 -1.67 13.95 -12.01
N ASN A 206 -1.48 15.03 -12.78
CA ASN A 206 -0.28 15.86 -12.73
C ASN A 206 -0.13 16.54 -11.37
N ILE A 207 -1.21 17.12 -10.82
CA ILE A 207 -1.18 17.74 -9.47
C ILE A 207 -0.88 16.68 -8.41
N SER A 208 -1.54 15.54 -8.46
CA SER A 208 -1.27 14.43 -7.53
C SER A 208 0.15 13.86 -7.61
N ASN A 209 0.81 13.98 -8.74
CA ASN A 209 2.22 13.60 -8.90
C ASN A 209 3.15 14.67 -8.33
N SER A 210 2.86 15.97 -8.57
CA SER A 210 3.64 17.07 -8.01
C SER A 210 3.58 17.14 -6.48
N GLU A 211 2.44 16.84 -5.87
CA GLU A 211 2.32 16.70 -4.41
C GLU A 211 3.26 15.60 -3.87
N LYS A 212 3.32 14.46 -4.53
CA LYS A 212 4.22 13.36 -4.14
C LYS A 212 5.69 13.73 -4.28
N ASP A 213 6.04 14.50 -5.29
CA ASP A 213 7.41 14.96 -5.47
C ASP A 213 7.79 15.96 -4.36
N LEU A 214 6.85 16.79 -3.89
CA LEU A 214 7.04 17.66 -2.74
C LEU A 214 7.17 16.83 -1.44
N ASP A 215 6.29 15.85 -1.19
CA ASP A 215 6.37 14.99 -0.01
C ASP A 215 7.71 14.23 0.01
N ASN A 216 8.17 13.70 -1.12
CA ASN A 216 9.47 13.05 -1.23
C ASN A 216 10.63 14.04 -1.00
N TYR A 217 10.50 15.28 -1.45
CA TYR A 217 11.50 16.32 -1.23
C TYR A 217 11.61 16.67 0.26
N PHE A 218 10.50 16.92 0.93
CA PHE A 218 10.48 17.20 2.37
C PHE A 218 10.94 16.01 3.20
N PHE A 219 10.55 14.79 2.83
CA PHE A 219 11.02 13.58 3.49
C PHE A 219 12.54 13.40 3.37
N ASN A 220 13.11 13.60 2.17
CA ASN A 220 14.54 13.53 1.95
C ASN A 220 15.29 14.65 2.69
N GLN A 221 14.71 15.85 2.76
CA GLN A 221 15.29 16.96 3.51
C GLN A 221 15.32 16.65 5.01
N SER A 222 14.24 16.14 5.60
CA SER A 222 14.18 15.76 7.01
C SER A 222 15.19 14.66 7.36
N ILE A 223 15.38 13.66 6.50
CA ILE A 223 16.41 12.63 6.67
C ILE A 223 17.80 13.26 6.62
N THR A 224 18.06 14.17 5.68
CA THR A 224 19.36 14.82 5.54
C THR A 224 19.69 15.69 6.76
N GLU A 225 18.70 16.38 7.31
CA GLU A 225 18.83 17.15 8.54
C GLU A 225 19.10 16.24 9.74
N SER A 226 18.36 15.15 9.89
CA SER A 226 18.58 14.16 10.96
C SER A 226 19.97 13.52 10.89
N ILE A 227 20.47 13.24 9.69
CA ILE A 227 21.84 12.72 9.50
C ILE A 227 22.86 13.78 9.90
N LYS A 228 22.67 15.05 9.52
CA LYS A 228 23.57 16.15 9.91
C LYS A 228 23.58 16.36 11.42
N GLU A 229 22.42 16.28 12.08
CA GLU A 229 22.33 16.35 13.54
C GLU A 229 23.07 15.18 14.22
N GLN A 230 22.88 13.95 13.72
CA GLN A 230 23.63 12.78 14.23
C GLN A 230 25.14 12.89 13.99
N ASP A 231 25.56 13.43 12.85
CA ASP A 231 26.98 13.68 12.57
C ASP A 231 27.54 14.78 13.47
N GLN A 232 26.76 15.82 13.79
CA GLN A 232 27.16 16.85 14.76
C GLN A 232 27.24 16.28 16.18
N ILE A 233 26.31 15.45 16.63
CA ILE A 233 26.35 14.76 17.91
C ILE A 233 27.57 13.82 17.98
N ASN A 234 27.85 13.05 16.92
CA ASN A 234 28.99 12.19 16.84
C ASN A 234 30.34 12.93 16.84
N ASN A 235 30.38 14.15 16.30
CA ASN A 235 31.57 14.99 16.29
C ASN A 235 31.79 15.74 17.62
N ASN A 236 30.71 16.00 18.41
CA ASN A 236 30.78 16.68 19.69
C ASN A 236 31.19 15.78 20.88
N ILE A 237 31.25 14.44 20.67
CA ILE A 237 31.91 13.58 21.66
C ILE A 237 33.39 13.88 21.60
N ASP A 238 33.90 14.55 22.63
CA ASP A 238 35.28 14.99 22.70
C ASP A 238 36.19 13.75 22.89
N LYS A 239 36.55 13.13 21.75
CA LYS A 239 37.38 11.89 21.69
C LYS A 239 38.72 12.09 22.45
N ASN A 240 39.11 13.34 22.65
CA ASN A 240 40.30 13.72 23.39
C ASN A 240 40.15 13.49 24.92
N ILE A 241 38.93 13.44 25.42
CA ILE A 241 38.66 13.23 26.87
C ILE A 241 38.66 11.72 27.19
N LEU A 242 38.21 10.90 26.25
CA LEU A 242 37.95 9.45 26.43
C LEU A 242 39.14 8.58 26.12
N LEU A 243 39.96 8.99 25.19
CA LEU A 243 41.09 8.21 24.70
C LEU A 243 42.42 8.82 25.12
N SER A 244 43.39 8.00 25.55
CA SER A 244 44.72 8.44 25.76
C SER A 244 45.37 8.96 24.46
N LYS A 245 46.37 9.85 24.54
CA LYS A 245 47.04 10.44 23.36
C LYS A 245 47.50 9.36 22.38
N LYS A 246 47.95 8.20 22.88
CA LYS A 246 48.38 7.07 22.05
C LYS A 246 47.21 6.36 21.39
N GLU A 247 46.16 6.08 22.14
CA GLU A 247 44.92 5.48 21.62
C GLU A 247 44.25 6.35 20.54
N LEU A 248 44.17 7.67 20.79
CA LEU A 248 43.65 8.65 19.86
C LEU A 248 44.49 8.71 18.57
N GLY A 249 45.82 8.71 18.68
CA GLY A 249 46.70 8.71 17.51
C GLY A 249 46.53 7.47 16.64
N VAL A 250 46.45 6.29 17.25
CA VAL A 250 46.20 5.03 16.53
C VAL A 250 44.81 5.01 15.90
N TYR A 251 43.81 5.42 16.64
CA TYR A 251 42.43 5.46 16.16
C TYR A 251 42.23 6.41 14.97
N ASN A 252 42.77 7.64 15.05
CA ASN A 252 42.64 8.61 13.95
C ASN A 252 43.35 8.17 12.68
N GLN A 253 44.52 7.55 12.81
CA GLN A 253 45.30 7.02 11.67
C GLN A 253 44.59 5.82 11.03
N TYR A 254 43.94 4.96 11.84
CA TYR A 254 43.17 3.84 11.35
C TYR A 254 41.91 4.34 10.56
N MET A 255 41.20 5.35 11.10
CA MET A 255 40.06 5.97 10.42
C MET A 255 40.45 6.71 9.14
N ALA A 256 41.70 7.17 9.04
CA ALA A 256 42.29 7.72 7.82
C ALA A 256 42.66 6.67 6.77
N GLY A 257 42.37 5.37 7.05
CA GLY A 257 42.57 4.25 6.10
C GLY A 257 43.93 3.59 6.13
N HIS A 258 44.76 3.85 7.17
CA HIS A 258 46.06 3.16 7.30
C HIS A 258 45.87 1.74 7.83
N GLY A 259 46.50 0.76 7.17
CA GLY A 259 46.48 -0.65 7.56
C GLY A 259 47.26 -0.92 8.86
N LEU A 260 46.86 -1.99 9.59
CA LEU A 260 47.44 -2.35 10.89
C LEU A 260 48.98 -2.53 10.86
N GLU A 261 49.57 -2.96 9.75
CA GLU A 261 51.01 -3.15 9.58
C GLU A 261 51.75 -1.80 9.56
N LYS A 262 51.25 -0.83 8.78
CA LYS A 262 51.80 0.53 8.74
C LYS A 262 51.69 1.25 10.08
N LEU A 263 50.60 1.00 10.82
CA LEU A 263 50.42 1.54 12.16
C LEU A 263 51.38 0.89 13.17
N ALA A 264 51.62 -0.40 13.06
CA ALA A 264 52.59 -1.13 13.89
C ALA A 264 54.02 -0.55 13.75
N GLU A 265 54.45 -0.32 12.52
CA GLU A 265 55.75 0.33 12.22
C GLU A 265 55.80 1.76 12.77
N LYS A 266 54.79 2.58 12.49
CA LYS A 266 54.74 3.99 12.90
C LYS A 266 54.75 4.17 14.40
N PHE A 267 54.01 3.35 15.14
CA PHE A 267 53.92 3.43 16.61
C PHE A 267 54.92 2.51 17.33
N LYS A 268 55.86 1.91 16.60
CA LYS A 268 56.86 0.98 17.12
C LYS A 268 56.25 -0.07 18.06
N SER A 269 55.20 -0.69 17.62
CA SER A 269 54.43 -1.69 18.38
C SER A 269 54.09 -2.89 17.53
N ASN A 270 53.71 -4.01 18.16
CA ASN A 270 53.31 -5.21 17.42
C ASN A 270 51.90 -5.04 16.82
N LYS A 271 51.60 -5.66 15.70
CA LYS A 271 50.33 -5.64 15.00
C LYS A 271 49.16 -6.01 15.93
N GLU A 272 49.37 -7.01 16.79
CA GLU A 272 48.35 -7.43 17.75
C GLU A 272 48.11 -6.36 18.86
N THR A 273 49.16 -5.68 19.28
CA THR A 273 49.02 -4.55 20.23
C THR A 273 48.20 -3.40 19.63
N ILE A 274 48.42 -3.05 18.35
CA ILE A 274 47.62 -2.02 17.65
C ILE A 274 46.17 -2.45 17.56
N ARG A 275 45.89 -3.72 17.27
CA ARG A 275 44.54 -4.28 17.24
C ARG A 275 43.86 -4.21 18.58
N GLN A 276 44.53 -4.54 19.66
CA GLN A 276 44.01 -4.45 21.03
C GLN A 276 43.68 -2.99 21.42
N ILE A 277 44.56 -2.05 21.05
CA ILE A 277 44.32 -0.61 21.25
C ILE A 277 43.08 -0.16 20.51
N LEU A 278 42.87 -0.58 19.27
CA LEU A 278 41.66 -0.23 18.50
C LEU A 278 40.40 -0.82 19.11
N ILE A 279 40.42 -2.07 19.56
CA ILE A 279 39.30 -2.74 20.23
C ILE A 279 38.92 -2.01 21.54
N SER A 280 39.95 -1.63 22.35
CA SER A 280 39.71 -0.90 23.61
C SER A 280 39.18 0.50 23.34
N SER A 281 39.72 1.20 22.34
CA SER A 281 39.27 2.54 21.95
C SER A 281 37.81 2.53 21.45
N THR A 282 37.45 1.56 20.61
CA THR A 282 36.07 1.41 20.13
C THR A 282 35.11 1.03 21.25
N LYS A 283 35.50 0.19 22.20
CA LYS A 283 34.69 -0.12 23.39
C LYS A 283 34.43 1.11 24.25
N LYS A 284 35.46 1.92 24.52
CA LYS A 284 35.34 3.17 25.29
C LYS A 284 34.40 4.16 24.61
N LEU A 285 34.48 4.33 23.29
CA LEU A 285 33.63 5.21 22.52
C LEU A 285 32.17 4.72 22.41
N ASN A 286 31.94 3.40 22.40
CA ASN A 286 30.60 2.81 22.34
C ASN A 286 29.91 2.74 23.72
N SER A 287 30.68 2.63 24.83
CA SER A 287 30.09 2.62 26.16
C SER A 287 29.46 3.95 26.56
N GLU A 288 29.94 5.08 26.03
CA GLU A 288 29.29 6.38 26.25
C GLU A 288 28.14 6.68 25.26
N LYS A 289 28.15 6.08 24.08
CA LYS A 289 26.98 6.17 23.18
C LYS A 289 25.71 5.54 23.77
N ASN A 290 25.86 4.62 24.72
CA ASN A 290 24.72 3.98 25.40
C ASN A 290 24.30 4.72 26.69
N LEU A 291 24.95 5.83 27.04
CA LEU A 291 24.67 6.63 28.24
C LEU A 291 23.99 7.98 27.92
N ILE A 292 23.81 8.29 26.64
CA ILE A 292 23.06 9.45 26.12
C ILE A 292 21.80 8.95 25.41
#